data_f2f96e184287daad8e237d9995cd0270
#
_entry.id   f2f96e184287daad8e237d9995cd0270
#
_cell.length_a   1.000
_cell.length_b   1.000
_cell.length_c   1.000
_cell.angle_alpha   90.00
_cell.angle_beta   90.00
_cell.angle_gamma   90.00
#
_symmetry.space_group_name_H-M   'P 1'
#
loop_
_entity.id
_entity.type
_entity.pdbx_description
1 polymer ?
#
loop_
_entity_poly.entity_id
_entity_poly.type
_entity_poly.pdbx_seq_one_letter_code
_entity_poly.pdbx_strand_id
1 'polypeptide(L)'
;MRSVSDSVFRLLTVAIVLAALFLIPPELTAETDTPKPESEGLVTVHDADKAYQGLTLYPVTGKPEVHLLNMHGKILNRWHVDADRARLLPNGNLLVIHGSAWGRNEEPWENMREMIREYDWEGELVWEYKASEIVHHDLQRLPNGNTLFLLRHIIPVDEIDRETLDEKRREADIRSDSVVEIDMDGQIQWEWHLHDAADFNYCGKRSCDYLLRGDDMIREFDNWTHVNSVQLVPENKWYDAGDERFKPGNLIIMPRNWWTVIIVDRDSKKIVWEYQGDYRGGISGGHEPHMIQKGLPGEGNILIFDNGFQVHRGESFILEINPVSLEREWTYDVGKQFFSRTRGSMQRLPNGNTLISEDNTGRVFEITPDEEIVWEYKGELETSRAGRYDYDYCPQCLAFAE
;
A
#
# COMPACT_ATOMS: atom_id res chain seq x y z
N MET A 1 63.54 -47.47 -23.51
CA MET A 1 63.69 -48.54 -24.50
C MET A 1 62.83 -48.26 -25.71
N ARG A 2 63.53 -48.01 -26.80
CA ARG A 2 63.21 -48.33 -28.22
C ARG A 2 61.86 -47.82 -28.75
N SER A 3 61.71 -47.17 -29.88
CA SER A 3 62.58 -46.78 -31.04
C SER A 3 61.59 -46.31 -32.10
N VAL A 4 61.79 -45.14 -32.67
CA VAL A 4 62.29 -44.93 -34.06
C VAL A 4 61.36 -45.55 -35.16
N SER A 5 60.79 -44.79 -36.08
CA SER A 5 61.26 -44.51 -37.44
C SER A 5 60.17 -43.86 -38.26
N ASP A 6 60.39 -42.69 -38.78
CA ASP A 6 60.93 -42.34 -40.10
C ASP A 6 60.12 -42.73 -41.34
N SER A 7 59.97 -41.72 -42.12
CA SER A 7 59.94 -41.70 -43.62
C SER A 7 58.57 -41.50 -44.26
N VAL A 8 58.34 -40.70 -45.28
CA VAL A 8 59.14 -40.11 -46.38
C VAL A 8 58.19 -39.09 -47.12
N PHE A 9 58.81 -38.06 -47.60
CA PHE A 9 58.36 -37.03 -48.55
C PHE A 9 57.59 -37.59 -49.78
N ARG A 10 56.54 -36.86 -50.18
CA ARG A 10 56.29 -36.62 -51.64
C ARG A 10 55.68 -35.20 -51.81
N LEU A 11 56.45 -34.39 -52.53
CA LEU A 11 56.03 -33.16 -53.17
C LEU A 11 54.95 -33.43 -54.25
N LEU A 12 53.96 -32.68 -54.28
CA LEU A 12 53.09 -32.42 -55.47
C LEU A 12 52.80 -30.94 -55.56
N THR A 13 53.41 -30.34 -56.55
CA THR A 13 53.15 -28.96 -57.00
C THR A 13 51.84 -28.88 -57.70
N VAL A 14 50.90 -28.08 -57.23
CA VAL A 14 49.70 -27.72 -57.94
C VAL A 14 49.60 -26.21 -58.02
N ALA A 15 49.49 -25.71 -59.21
CA ALA A 15 49.44 -24.32 -59.56
C ALA A 15 48.14 -23.61 -58.96
N ILE A 16 48.41 -22.49 -58.30
CA ILE A 16 47.31 -21.61 -57.78
C ILE A 16 46.96 -20.61 -58.85
N VAL A 17 45.76 -20.71 -59.39
CA VAL A 17 45.10 -19.66 -60.18
C VAL A 17 44.48 -18.69 -59.16
N LEU A 18 44.99 -17.48 -59.05
CA LEU A 18 44.42 -16.37 -58.31
C LEU A 18 43.20 -15.83 -59.00
N ALA A 19 42.01 -16.18 -58.53
CA ALA A 19 40.77 -15.44 -58.80
C ALA A 19 40.57 -14.44 -57.65
N ALA A 20 40.80 -13.16 -57.91
CA ALA A 20 40.48 -12.08 -56.99
C ALA A 20 38.96 -11.91 -56.91
N LEU A 21 38.33 -12.50 -55.91
CA LEU A 21 36.97 -12.19 -55.50
C LEU A 21 37.01 -10.94 -54.59
N PHE A 22 36.46 -9.83 -55.08
CA PHE A 22 36.15 -8.69 -54.25
C PHE A 22 35.10 -9.09 -53.22
N LEU A 23 35.50 -9.34 -52.00
CA LEU A 23 34.62 -9.43 -50.83
C LEU A 23 34.14 -8.01 -50.50
N ILE A 24 32.90 -7.66 -50.86
CA ILE A 24 32.19 -6.53 -50.30
C ILE A 24 31.87 -6.92 -48.87
N PRO A 25 32.30 -6.14 -47.83
CA PRO A 25 31.91 -6.41 -46.46
C PRO A 25 30.38 -6.24 -46.34
N PRO A 26 29.65 -7.10 -45.61
CA PRO A 26 28.25 -6.83 -45.34
C PRO A 26 28.16 -5.53 -44.56
N GLU A 27 27.35 -4.59 -45.08
CA GLU A 27 26.92 -3.43 -44.30
C GLU A 27 26.35 -3.98 -42.98
N LEU A 28 27.01 -3.72 -41.86
CA LEU A 28 26.40 -3.78 -40.55
C LEU A 28 25.28 -2.73 -40.56
N THR A 29 24.07 -3.13 -40.86
CA THR A 29 22.88 -2.39 -40.43
C THR A 29 22.93 -2.44 -38.90
N ALA A 30 23.36 -1.35 -38.28
CA ALA A 30 23.10 -1.09 -36.88
C ALA A 30 21.56 -1.17 -36.76
N GLU A 31 21.04 -2.29 -36.25
CA GLU A 31 19.73 -2.29 -35.63
C GLU A 31 19.81 -1.18 -34.59
N THR A 32 19.15 -0.08 -34.88
CA THR A 32 18.84 0.91 -33.84
C THR A 32 17.92 0.15 -32.88
N ASP A 33 18.52 -0.24 -31.73
CA ASP A 33 17.79 -0.68 -30.56
C ASP A 33 16.89 0.52 -30.17
N THR A 34 15.74 0.63 -30.84
CA THR A 34 14.66 1.46 -30.32
C THR A 34 14.30 0.77 -29.01
N PRO A 35 14.42 1.46 -27.86
CA PRO A 35 14.00 0.90 -26.60
C PRO A 35 12.57 0.39 -26.81
N LYS A 36 12.38 -0.92 -26.55
CA LYS A 36 11.05 -1.50 -26.53
C LYS A 36 10.23 -0.61 -25.62
N PRO A 37 9.08 -0.06 -26.03
CA PRO A 37 8.29 0.76 -25.13
C PRO A 37 8.13 -0.05 -23.84
N GLU A 38 8.52 0.53 -22.70
CA GLU A 38 8.22 -0.06 -21.40
C GLU A 38 6.74 -0.39 -21.43
N SER A 39 6.40 -1.63 -21.14
CA SER A 39 5.02 -2.06 -21.17
C SER A 39 4.29 -1.27 -20.09
N GLU A 40 3.55 -0.27 -20.50
CA GLU A 40 2.62 0.45 -19.65
C GLU A 40 1.45 -0.50 -19.36
N GLY A 41 0.95 -0.52 -18.10
CA GLY A 41 -0.21 -1.30 -17.75
C GLY A 41 -1.38 -1.01 -18.70
N LEU A 42 -2.35 -1.91 -18.74
CA LEU A 42 -3.45 -1.88 -19.71
C LEU A 42 -4.77 -1.55 -19.03
N VAL A 43 -5.50 -0.57 -19.57
CA VAL A 43 -6.93 -0.40 -19.26
C VAL A 43 -7.70 -1.47 -20.02
N THR A 44 -8.33 -2.37 -19.29
CA THR A 44 -9.08 -3.52 -19.86
C THR A 44 -10.58 -3.30 -19.91
N VAL A 45 -11.09 -2.37 -19.09
CA VAL A 45 -12.49 -1.92 -19.07
C VAL A 45 -12.52 -0.40 -18.93
N HIS A 46 -13.33 0.28 -19.75
CA HIS A 46 -13.59 1.71 -19.63
C HIS A 46 -14.97 2.06 -20.20
N ASP A 47 -15.96 2.16 -19.32
CA ASP A 47 -17.27 2.73 -19.62
C ASP A 47 -17.25 4.21 -19.20
N ALA A 48 -17.03 5.10 -20.17
CA ALA A 48 -16.85 6.52 -19.90
C ALA A 48 -18.12 7.21 -19.33
N ASP A 49 -19.30 6.63 -19.58
CA ASP A 49 -20.58 7.18 -19.09
C ASP A 49 -20.83 6.82 -17.62
N LYS A 50 -20.22 5.74 -17.11
CA LYS A 50 -20.43 5.24 -15.75
C LYS A 50 -19.23 5.45 -14.84
N ALA A 51 -18.01 5.42 -15.38
CA ALA A 51 -16.78 5.57 -14.61
C ALA A 51 -16.59 7.01 -14.14
N TYR A 52 -16.13 7.17 -12.89
CA TYR A 52 -15.79 8.47 -12.35
C TYR A 52 -14.52 9.01 -13.00
N GLN A 53 -14.64 10.14 -13.67
CA GLN A 53 -13.52 10.76 -14.37
C GLN A 53 -12.52 11.37 -13.41
N GLY A 54 -11.22 11.13 -13.60
CA GLY A 54 -10.17 11.63 -12.74
C GLY A 54 -8.81 11.02 -13.02
N LEU A 55 -7.87 11.26 -12.12
CA LEU A 55 -6.49 10.80 -12.19
C LEU A 55 -6.28 9.69 -11.16
N THR A 56 -5.51 8.67 -11.51
CA THR A 56 -5.21 7.57 -10.57
C THR A 56 -3.74 7.60 -10.18
N LEU A 57 -3.46 7.83 -8.89
CA LEU A 57 -2.12 7.63 -8.34
C LEU A 57 -1.88 6.13 -8.17
N TYR A 58 -0.80 5.65 -8.74
CA TYR A 58 -0.46 4.23 -8.79
C TYR A 58 1.00 4.01 -8.36
N PRO A 59 1.25 3.76 -7.05
CA PRO A 59 2.57 3.37 -6.59
C PRO A 59 2.93 1.98 -7.11
N VAL A 60 4.11 1.82 -7.71
CA VAL A 60 4.57 0.53 -8.25
C VAL A 60 5.39 -0.20 -7.21
N THR A 61 4.95 -1.38 -6.79
CA THR A 61 5.76 -2.24 -5.91
C THR A 61 6.60 -3.18 -6.75
N GLY A 62 7.93 -3.09 -6.62
CA GLY A 62 8.88 -3.90 -7.40
C GLY A 62 9.86 -3.05 -8.21
N LYS A 63 9.65 -1.75 -8.27
CA LYS A 63 10.58 -0.74 -8.78
C LYS A 63 10.32 0.62 -8.14
N PRO A 64 11.30 1.55 -8.16
CA PRO A 64 11.15 2.84 -7.50
C PRO A 64 10.36 3.83 -8.40
N GLU A 65 9.05 3.60 -8.52
CA GLU A 65 8.19 4.46 -9.32
C GLU A 65 6.81 4.66 -8.69
N VAL A 66 6.32 5.89 -8.77
CA VAL A 66 4.93 6.23 -8.52
C VAL A 66 4.39 6.91 -9.78
N HIS A 67 3.31 6.40 -10.32
CA HIS A 67 2.70 6.90 -11.54
C HIS A 67 1.42 7.70 -11.25
N LEU A 68 1.17 8.75 -12.01
CA LEU A 68 -0.12 9.39 -12.11
C LEU A 68 -0.71 9.05 -13.48
N LEU A 69 -1.83 8.34 -13.49
CA LEU A 69 -2.46 7.81 -14.71
C LEU A 69 -3.73 8.60 -15.04
N ASN A 70 -4.02 8.76 -16.34
CA ASN A 70 -5.34 9.18 -16.79
C ASN A 70 -6.30 7.97 -16.93
N MET A 71 -7.55 8.22 -17.34
CA MET A 71 -8.57 7.19 -17.51
C MET A 71 -8.23 6.14 -18.60
N HIS A 72 -7.31 6.45 -19.51
CA HIS A 72 -6.84 5.55 -20.56
C HIS A 72 -5.58 4.76 -20.16
N GLY A 73 -5.10 4.92 -18.90
CA GLY A 73 -3.88 4.25 -18.41
C GLY A 73 -2.58 4.91 -18.84
N LYS A 74 -2.65 6.07 -19.53
CA LYS A 74 -1.46 6.82 -19.90
C LYS A 74 -0.83 7.45 -18.67
N ILE A 75 0.47 7.28 -18.49
CA ILE A 75 1.25 7.94 -17.44
C ILE A 75 1.37 9.43 -17.78
N LEU A 76 0.87 10.27 -16.91
CA LEU A 76 0.91 11.73 -17.03
C LEU A 76 2.06 12.34 -16.25
N ASN A 77 2.40 11.73 -15.10
CA ASN A 77 3.58 12.05 -14.33
C ASN A 77 4.17 10.78 -13.72
N ARG A 78 5.49 10.79 -13.49
CA ARG A 78 6.26 9.68 -12.89
C ARG A 78 7.27 10.24 -11.90
N TRP A 79 7.13 9.83 -10.65
CA TRP A 79 8.15 10.07 -9.63
C TRP A 79 9.05 8.84 -9.51
N HIS A 80 10.36 9.03 -9.54
CA HIS A 80 11.35 7.95 -9.42
C HIS A 80 11.72 7.69 -7.96
N VAL A 81 10.76 7.21 -7.19
CA VAL A 81 10.89 6.95 -5.75
C VAL A 81 10.26 5.60 -5.37
N ASP A 82 10.90 4.87 -4.45
CA ASP A 82 10.27 3.72 -3.79
C ASP A 82 9.20 4.22 -2.82
N ALA A 83 8.04 3.57 -2.77
CA ALA A 83 6.95 3.94 -1.88
C ALA A 83 6.31 2.71 -1.22
N ASP A 84 6.41 2.61 0.11
CA ASP A 84 5.51 1.76 0.91
C ASP A 84 4.10 2.38 0.94
N ARG A 85 4.04 3.71 1.04
CA ARG A 85 2.84 4.52 0.89
C ARG A 85 3.16 5.83 0.16
N ALA A 86 2.30 6.23 -0.76
CA ALA A 86 2.35 7.54 -1.42
C ALA A 86 0.99 8.23 -1.38
N ARG A 87 0.98 9.55 -1.26
CA ARG A 87 -0.21 10.38 -1.34
C ARG A 87 0.08 11.63 -2.16
N LEU A 88 -0.77 11.91 -3.14
CA LEU A 88 -0.75 13.19 -3.83
C LEU A 88 -1.31 14.26 -2.88
N LEU A 89 -0.66 15.41 -2.85
CA LEU A 89 -1.08 16.55 -2.02
C LEU A 89 -1.80 17.61 -2.86
N PRO A 90 -2.64 18.47 -2.25
CA PRO A 90 -3.36 19.52 -2.97
C PRO A 90 -2.47 20.55 -3.68
N ASN A 91 -1.19 20.66 -3.32
CA ASN A 91 -0.21 21.51 -4.00
C ASN A 91 0.45 20.80 -5.20
N GLY A 92 0.10 19.55 -5.49
CA GLY A 92 0.68 18.72 -6.55
C GLY A 92 1.91 17.93 -6.13
N ASN A 93 2.39 18.07 -4.90
CA ASN A 93 3.53 17.33 -4.39
C ASN A 93 3.14 15.89 -4.03
N LEU A 94 4.13 15.01 -3.97
CA LEU A 94 4.01 13.62 -3.56
C LEU A 94 4.58 13.43 -2.15
N LEU A 95 3.76 13.02 -1.19
CA LEU A 95 4.18 12.67 0.17
C LEU A 95 4.39 11.15 0.26
N VAL A 96 5.55 10.70 0.77
CA VAL A 96 6.00 9.30 0.68
C VAL A 96 6.62 8.82 1.98
N ILE A 97 6.33 7.57 2.35
CA ILE A 97 7.20 6.73 3.17
C ILE A 97 7.83 5.63 2.32
N HIS A 98 9.13 5.43 2.53
CA HIS A 98 9.95 4.47 1.79
C HIS A 98 9.97 3.09 2.45
N GLY A 99 10.62 2.12 1.82
CA GLY A 99 10.79 0.78 2.34
C GLY A 99 9.63 -0.15 2.01
N SER A 100 9.12 -0.06 0.79
CA SER A 100 8.18 -1.04 0.23
C SER A 100 8.72 -2.48 0.37
N ALA A 101 7.92 -3.48 0.06
CA ALA A 101 8.37 -4.87 0.09
C ALA A 101 9.63 -5.12 -0.77
N TRP A 102 9.79 -4.35 -1.85
CA TRP A 102 10.98 -4.34 -2.71
C TRP A 102 12.07 -3.42 -2.15
N GLY A 103 11.77 -2.14 -1.89
CA GLY A 103 12.73 -1.10 -1.53
C GLY A 103 13.50 -1.37 -0.24
N ARG A 104 12.92 -2.15 0.70
CA ARG A 104 13.63 -2.54 1.94
C ARG A 104 14.89 -3.39 1.72
N ASN A 105 15.11 -3.90 0.50
CA ASN A 105 16.25 -4.73 0.12
C ASN A 105 17.09 -4.08 -0.99
N GLU A 106 16.80 -2.83 -1.35
CA GLU A 106 17.41 -2.13 -2.48
C GLU A 106 17.98 -0.78 -2.07
N GLU A 107 19.24 -0.53 -2.44
CA GLU A 107 19.88 0.78 -2.26
C GLU A 107 19.23 1.85 -3.17
N PRO A 108 19.03 3.09 -2.70
CA PRO A 108 19.30 3.59 -1.35
C PRO A 108 18.13 3.42 -0.37
N TRP A 109 17.02 2.81 -0.81
CA TRP A 109 15.72 2.79 -0.14
C TRP A 109 15.70 1.98 1.16
N GLU A 110 16.53 0.94 1.27
CA GLU A 110 16.66 0.13 2.48
C GLU A 110 17.02 0.98 3.72
N ASN A 111 17.80 2.04 3.51
CA ASN A 111 18.27 2.95 4.55
C ASN A 111 17.31 4.14 4.79
N MET A 112 16.14 4.15 4.13
CA MET A 112 15.16 5.26 4.19
C MET A 112 13.87 4.91 4.92
N ARG A 113 13.84 3.80 5.63
CA ARG A 113 12.64 3.32 6.33
C ARG A 113 12.20 4.19 7.53
N GLU A 114 13.07 5.06 8.00
CA GLU A 114 12.79 6.05 9.04
C GLU A 114 12.44 7.43 8.44
N MET A 115 12.40 7.55 7.10
CA MET A 115 12.22 8.82 6.43
C MET A 115 10.78 9.01 5.94
N ILE A 116 10.25 10.21 6.17
CA ILE A 116 9.08 10.73 5.47
C ILE A 116 9.59 11.84 4.56
N ARG A 117 9.17 11.82 3.29
CA ARG A 117 9.61 12.78 2.29
C ARG A 117 8.46 13.34 1.49
N GLU A 118 8.60 14.61 1.11
CA GLU A 118 7.73 15.28 0.15
C GLU A 118 8.57 15.68 -1.06
N TYR A 119 8.11 15.25 -2.23
CA TYR A 119 8.72 15.57 -3.52
C TYR A 119 7.78 16.47 -4.30
N ASP A 120 8.33 17.45 -5.02
CA ASP A 120 7.51 18.26 -5.91
C ASP A 120 7.06 17.50 -7.16
N TRP A 121 6.41 18.19 -8.08
CA TRP A 121 5.88 17.59 -9.31
C TRP A 121 6.99 17.05 -10.22
N GLU A 122 8.16 17.67 -10.23
CA GLU A 122 9.33 17.29 -10.98
C GLU A 122 10.14 16.16 -10.32
N GLY A 123 9.79 15.80 -9.08
CA GLY A 123 10.45 14.74 -8.31
C GLY A 123 11.62 15.23 -7.46
N GLU A 124 11.77 16.55 -7.29
CA GLU A 124 12.79 17.12 -6.43
C GLU A 124 12.32 17.08 -4.96
N LEU A 125 13.25 16.77 -4.05
CA LEU A 125 12.98 16.74 -2.61
C LEU A 125 12.74 18.15 -2.06
N VAL A 126 11.56 18.41 -1.50
CA VAL A 126 11.19 19.73 -0.94
C VAL A 126 11.04 19.74 0.57
N TRP A 127 10.80 18.59 1.19
CA TRP A 127 10.74 18.45 2.64
C TRP A 127 11.06 17.00 3.05
N GLU A 128 11.72 16.86 4.21
CA GLU A 128 11.94 15.54 4.80
C GLU A 128 11.89 15.59 6.33
N TYR A 129 11.51 14.47 6.91
CA TYR A 129 11.57 14.22 8.33
C TYR A 129 12.17 12.84 8.58
N LYS A 130 13.14 12.78 9.53
CA LYS A 130 13.68 11.52 10.03
C LYS A 130 13.06 11.19 11.38
N ALA A 131 12.28 10.12 11.42
CA ALA A 131 11.69 9.59 12.64
C ALA A 131 12.74 8.86 13.49
N SER A 132 12.42 8.66 14.78
CA SER A 132 13.25 7.91 15.72
C SER A 132 13.26 6.40 15.46
N GLU A 133 12.21 5.90 14.79
CA GLU A 133 11.97 4.49 14.52
C GLU A 133 11.44 4.32 13.09
N ILE A 134 11.22 3.07 12.68
CA ILE A 134 10.68 2.77 11.34
C ILE A 134 9.27 3.32 11.17
N VAL A 135 9.09 4.20 10.19
CA VAL A 135 7.80 4.63 9.68
C VAL A 135 7.26 3.58 8.71
N HIS A 136 5.97 3.28 8.76
CA HIS A 136 5.43 2.21 7.93
C HIS A 136 3.94 2.37 7.60
N HIS A 137 3.53 1.72 6.53
CA HIS A 137 2.15 1.46 6.09
C HIS A 137 1.29 2.69 5.80
N ASP A 138 1.21 3.71 6.65
CA ASP A 138 0.30 4.84 6.38
C ASP A 138 0.81 6.17 6.92
N LEU A 139 0.48 7.23 6.18
CA LEU A 139 0.71 8.63 6.56
C LEU A 139 -0.31 9.52 5.88
N GLN A 140 -0.51 10.72 6.41
CA GLN A 140 -1.29 11.76 5.74
C GLN A 140 -0.83 13.16 6.16
N ARG A 141 -0.93 14.11 5.21
CA ARG A 141 -0.83 15.53 5.51
C ARG A 141 -2.21 16.02 5.96
N LEU A 142 -2.27 16.61 7.13
CA LEU A 142 -3.51 17.13 7.71
C LEU A 142 -3.82 18.53 7.18
N PRO A 143 -5.08 19.00 7.27
CA PRO A 143 -5.47 20.34 6.83
C PRO A 143 -4.72 21.48 7.53
N ASN A 144 -4.24 21.26 8.77
CA ASN A 144 -3.44 22.21 9.52
C ASN A 144 -1.95 22.24 9.09
N GLY A 145 -1.56 21.43 8.10
CA GLY A 145 -0.20 21.29 7.61
C GLY A 145 0.65 20.24 8.35
N ASN A 146 0.18 19.68 9.46
CA ASN A 146 0.88 18.64 10.19
C ASN A 146 0.89 17.32 9.41
N THR A 147 1.82 16.42 9.74
CA THR A 147 1.89 15.07 9.18
C THR A 147 1.56 14.05 10.26
N LEU A 148 0.55 13.22 10.00
CA LEU A 148 0.17 12.07 10.81
C LEU A 148 0.73 10.80 10.17
N PHE A 149 1.35 9.92 10.95
CA PHE A 149 1.96 8.68 10.45
C PHE A 149 2.01 7.58 11.50
N LEU A 150 2.28 6.37 11.02
CA LEU A 150 2.49 5.19 11.87
C LEU A 150 3.97 4.97 12.13
N LEU A 151 4.30 4.70 13.39
CA LEU A 151 5.65 4.43 13.86
C LEU A 151 5.68 3.06 14.52
N ARG A 152 6.65 2.21 14.11
CA ARG A 152 6.87 0.92 14.75
C ARG A 152 7.58 1.11 16.09
N HIS A 153 7.11 0.43 17.11
CA HIS A 153 7.70 0.46 18.43
C HIS A 153 8.04 -0.96 18.90
N ILE A 154 9.28 -1.20 19.27
CA ILE A 154 9.71 -2.48 19.86
C ILE A 154 9.88 -2.28 21.36
N ILE A 155 9.12 -3.02 22.12
CA ILE A 155 9.15 -2.98 23.59
C ILE A 155 9.97 -4.19 24.05
N PRO A 156 11.13 -3.95 24.69
CA PRO A 156 11.94 -5.02 25.25
C PRO A 156 11.12 -5.83 26.28
N VAL A 157 11.19 -7.14 26.19
CA VAL A 157 10.39 -8.03 27.05
C VAL A 157 10.78 -7.89 28.53
N ASP A 158 11.97 -7.41 28.85
CA ASP A 158 12.43 -7.14 30.21
C ASP A 158 11.90 -5.82 30.80
N GLU A 159 11.31 -4.96 29.98
CA GLU A 159 10.56 -3.77 30.40
C GLU A 159 9.08 -4.07 30.71
N ILE A 160 8.62 -5.29 30.43
CA ILE A 160 7.25 -5.72 30.68
C ILE A 160 7.20 -6.64 31.88
N ASP A 161 6.14 -6.57 32.69
CA ASP A 161 5.89 -7.57 33.71
C ASP A 161 5.57 -8.92 33.08
N ARG A 162 6.61 -9.76 32.95
CA ARG A 162 6.55 -11.06 32.29
C ARG A 162 5.52 -12.01 32.89
N GLU A 163 5.22 -11.86 34.20
CA GLU A 163 4.26 -12.71 34.88
C GLU A 163 2.83 -12.46 34.39
N THR A 164 2.57 -11.26 33.87
CA THR A 164 1.27 -10.89 33.29
C THR A 164 1.08 -11.40 31.86
N LEU A 165 2.17 -11.73 31.13
CA LEU A 165 2.09 -12.24 29.75
C LEU A 165 1.77 -13.74 29.70
N ASP A 166 1.10 -14.14 28.63
CA ASP A 166 1.01 -15.55 28.24
C ASP A 166 2.42 -16.16 28.19
N GLU A 167 2.59 -17.35 28.78
CA GLU A 167 3.89 -18.02 28.97
C GLU A 167 4.70 -18.09 27.66
N LYS A 168 4.02 -18.30 26.52
CA LYS A 168 4.66 -18.41 25.20
C LYS A 168 5.19 -17.09 24.66
N ARG A 169 4.78 -15.94 25.23
CA ARG A 169 5.16 -14.60 24.79
C ARG A 169 6.24 -13.96 25.66
N ARG A 170 6.71 -14.67 26.68
CA ARG A 170 7.67 -14.16 27.68
C ARG A 170 9.12 -14.13 27.21
N GLU A 171 9.41 -14.65 26.03
CA GLU A 171 10.78 -14.82 25.53
C GLU A 171 11.15 -13.86 24.39
N ALA A 172 10.19 -13.08 23.88
CA ALA A 172 10.40 -12.21 22.71
C ALA A 172 9.96 -10.78 23.04
N ASP A 173 10.72 -9.81 22.53
CA ASP A 173 10.30 -8.41 22.52
C ASP A 173 8.96 -8.25 21.79
N ILE A 174 8.16 -7.27 22.19
CA ILE A 174 6.84 -7.06 21.61
C ILE A 174 6.88 -5.90 20.63
N ARG A 175 6.48 -6.15 19.37
CA ARG A 175 6.19 -5.10 18.44
C ARG A 175 4.80 -4.54 18.71
N SER A 176 4.76 -3.29 19.12
CA SER A 176 3.60 -2.42 19.12
C SER A 176 3.74 -1.38 18.02
N ASP A 177 2.70 -0.57 17.83
CA ASP A 177 2.71 0.52 16.88
C ASP A 177 2.18 1.79 17.58
N SER A 178 2.64 2.95 17.09
CA SER A 178 2.25 4.26 17.58
C SER A 178 1.74 5.12 16.43
N VAL A 179 0.87 6.06 16.75
CA VAL A 179 0.44 7.12 15.83
C VAL A 179 1.07 8.42 16.31
N VAL A 180 1.77 9.10 15.41
CA VAL A 180 2.48 10.35 15.71
C VAL A 180 2.03 11.44 14.74
N GLU A 181 1.81 12.65 15.26
CA GLU A 181 1.57 13.85 14.49
C GLU A 181 2.70 14.85 14.76
N ILE A 182 3.32 15.33 13.68
CA ILE A 182 4.36 16.36 13.72
C ILE A 182 3.95 17.57 12.90
N ASP A 183 4.48 18.74 13.26
CA ASP A 183 4.42 19.93 12.40
C ASP A 183 5.50 19.90 11.31
N MET A 184 5.56 20.96 10.49
CA MET A 184 6.53 21.09 9.39
C MET A 184 7.98 21.25 9.88
N ASP A 185 8.19 21.66 11.13
CA ASP A 185 9.50 21.77 11.77
C ASP A 185 9.93 20.45 12.46
N GLY A 186 9.08 19.40 12.35
CA GLY A 186 9.32 18.08 12.92
C GLY A 186 9.06 17.99 14.43
N GLN A 187 8.35 18.98 15.03
CA GLN A 187 7.98 18.93 16.43
C GLN A 187 6.73 18.09 16.63
N ILE A 188 6.78 17.15 17.60
CA ILE A 188 5.64 16.30 17.95
C ILE A 188 4.53 17.19 18.54
N GLN A 189 3.37 17.17 17.86
CA GLN A 189 2.16 17.87 18.29
C GLN A 189 1.19 16.96 19.03
N TRP A 190 1.21 15.66 18.69
CA TRP A 190 0.40 14.64 19.32
C TRP A 190 1.00 13.26 19.07
N GLU A 191 0.88 12.38 20.05
CA GLU A 191 1.29 10.98 19.94
C GLU A 191 0.36 10.06 20.73
N TRP A 192 0.24 8.84 20.27
CA TRP A 192 -0.52 7.78 20.91
C TRP A 192 0.18 6.45 20.72
N HIS A 193 0.30 5.69 21.80
CA HIS A 193 0.93 4.38 21.79
C HIS A 193 -0.12 3.33 22.09
N LEU A 194 -0.23 2.31 21.24
CA LEU A 194 -1.26 1.28 21.39
C LEU A 194 -1.02 0.46 22.67
N HIS A 195 0.23 0.25 23.04
CA HIS A 195 0.59 -0.48 24.26
C HIS A 195 0.21 0.24 25.58
N ASP A 196 -0.06 1.54 25.53
CA ASP A 196 -0.62 2.29 26.67
C ASP A 196 -2.14 2.17 26.76
N ALA A 197 -2.80 1.81 25.65
CA ALA A 197 -4.24 1.80 25.52
C ALA A 197 -4.88 0.40 25.64
N ALA A 198 -4.08 -0.66 25.58
CA ALA A 198 -4.56 -2.04 25.61
C ALA A 198 -3.62 -2.97 26.37
N ASP A 199 -4.19 -3.96 27.05
CA ASP A 199 -3.43 -5.03 27.71
C ASP A 199 -2.67 -5.87 26.68
N PHE A 200 -1.42 -6.23 26.94
CA PHE A 200 -0.59 -7.03 26.04
C PHE A 200 -1.19 -8.41 25.70
N ASN A 201 -2.07 -8.94 26.52
CA ASN A 201 -2.78 -10.19 26.24
C ASN A 201 -4.05 -10.00 25.41
N TYR A 202 -4.40 -8.75 25.06
CA TYR A 202 -5.52 -8.47 24.16
C TYR A 202 -5.06 -8.61 22.70
N CYS A 203 -5.72 -9.48 21.96
CA CYS A 203 -5.46 -9.71 20.54
C CYS A 203 -6.76 -9.72 19.71
N GLY A 204 -7.73 -8.91 20.12
CA GLY A 204 -9.06 -8.86 19.49
C GLY A 204 -9.84 -10.15 19.70
N LYS A 205 -10.57 -10.60 18.68
CA LYS A 205 -11.29 -11.89 18.67
C LYS A 205 -10.36 -13.10 18.76
N ARG A 206 -9.08 -12.91 18.52
CA ARG A 206 -8.11 -14.00 18.43
C ARG A 206 -7.48 -14.25 19.78
N SER A 207 -7.13 -15.50 20.02
CA SER A 207 -6.14 -15.82 21.03
C SER A 207 -4.79 -15.29 20.54
N CYS A 208 -4.01 -14.68 21.43
CA CYS A 208 -2.62 -14.28 21.13
C CYS A 208 -1.73 -15.46 20.73
N ASP A 209 -2.13 -16.70 21.02
CA ASP A 209 -1.50 -17.93 20.52
C ASP A 209 -1.27 -17.97 19.01
N TYR A 210 -2.04 -17.19 18.25
CA TYR A 210 -1.88 -17.06 16.82
C TYR A 210 -0.56 -16.40 16.43
N LEU A 211 -0.12 -15.43 17.20
CA LEU A 211 1.13 -14.69 16.97
C LEU A 211 2.35 -15.62 17.04
N LEU A 212 2.17 -16.78 17.66
CA LEU A 212 3.20 -17.78 17.94
C LEU A 212 3.20 -18.97 16.97
N ARG A 213 2.28 -19.02 15.97
CA ARG A 213 2.01 -20.22 15.15
C ARG A 213 2.66 -20.24 13.78
N GLY A 214 3.64 -19.47 13.48
CA GLY A 214 4.26 -19.51 12.15
C GLY A 214 5.77 -19.51 12.23
N ASP A 215 6.44 -20.36 11.48
CA ASP A 215 7.90 -20.36 11.31
C ASP A 215 8.43 -18.99 10.83
N ASP A 216 7.53 -18.12 10.34
CA ASP A 216 7.85 -16.77 9.86
C ASP A 216 7.54 -15.64 10.87
N MET A 217 6.92 -15.93 12.01
CA MET A 217 6.32 -14.90 12.86
C MET A 217 7.13 -14.51 14.11
N ILE A 218 8.05 -15.34 14.54
CA ILE A 218 8.95 -15.03 15.66
C ILE A 218 10.39 -15.15 15.17
N ARG A 219 10.86 -14.15 14.42
CA ARG A 219 12.28 -14.08 14.08
C ARG A 219 13.06 -13.22 15.05
N GLU A 220 12.48 -12.12 15.51
CA GLU A 220 13.12 -11.17 16.40
C GLU A 220 12.18 -10.64 17.50
N PHE A 221 10.86 -10.60 17.25
CA PHE A 221 9.86 -10.05 18.17
C PHE A 221 8.47 -10.63 17.92
N ASP A 222 7.63 -10.58 18.95
CA ASP A 222 6.19 -10.84 18.87
C ASP A 222 5.49 -9.69 18.14
N ASN A 223 4.97 -9.94 16.96
CA ASN A 223 4.29 -8.95 16.14
C ASN A 223 2.84 -8.74 16.60
N TRP A 224 2.65 -8.16 17.77
CA TRP A 224 1.37 -8.07 18.47
C TRP A 224 0.30 -7.30 17.70
N THR A 225 0.58 -6.07 17.27
CA THR A 225 -0.45 -5.18 16.73
C THR A 225 -0.46 -5.10 15.21
N HIS A 226 0.68 -4.86 14.59
CA HIS A 226 0.83 -4.70 13.15
C HIS A 226 -0.20 -3.73 12.58
N VAL A 227 -0.29 -2.51 13.18
CA VAL A 227 -1.17 -1.46 12.66
C VAL A 227 -0.78 -1.16 11.22
N ASN A 228 -1.76 -1.15 10.32
CA ASN A 228 -1.48 -0.99 8.89
C ASN A 228 -2.20 0.19 8.23
N SER A 229 -3.06 0.89 8.96
CA SER A 229 -3.71 2.12 8.47
C SER A 229 -4.16 2.99 9.63
N VAL A 230 -4.15 4.31 9.38
CA VAL A 230 -4.69 5.33 10.26
C VAL A 230 -5.41 6.38 9.42
N GLN A 231 -6.69 6.63 9.71
CA GLN A 231 -7.52 7.61 9.03
C GLN A 231 -8.21 8.51 10.05
N LEU A 232 -8.43 9.78 9.69
CA LEU A 232 -9.26 10.65 10.52
C LEU A 232 -10.73 10.32 10.34
N VAL A 233 -11.49 10.35 11.43
CA VAL A 233 -12.95 10.44 11.37
C VAL A 233 -13.30 11.79 10.75
N PRO A 234 -14.02 11.85 9.61
CA PRO A 234 -14.44 13.10 9.00
C PRO A 234 -15.66 13.67 9.73
N GLU A 235 -16.10 14.86 9.33
CA GLU A 235 -17.44 15.32 9.68
C GLU A 235 -18.50 14.30 9.23
N ASN A 236 -19.47 14.00 10.11
CA ASN A 236 -20.43 12.93 9.87
C ASN A 236 -21.74 13.11 10.64
N LYS A 237 -22.79 12.47 10.12
CA LYS A 237 -24.13 12.50 10.68
C LYS A 237 -24.26 11.93 12.10
N TRP A 238 -23.36 11.05 12.51
CA TRP A 238 -23.43 10.40 13.83
C TRP A 238 -22.98 11.35 14.94
N TYR A 239 -21.88 12.06 14.71
CA TYR A 239 -21.45 13.11 15.62
C TYR A 239 -22.47 14.28 15.65
N ASP A 240 -23.02 14.67 14.49
CA ASP A 240 -24.09 15.66 14.41
C ASP A 240 -25.32 15.24 15.23
N ALA A 241 -25.56 13.93 15.40
CA ALA A 241 -26.61 13.35 16.23
C ALA A 241 -26.22 13.19 17.71
N GLY A 242 -25.02 13.56 18.12
CA GLY A 242 -24.52 13.53 19.49
C GLY A 242 -23.73 12.28 19.89
N ASP A 243 -23.29 11.44 18.94
CA ASP A 243 -22.46 10.28 19.24
C ASP A 243 -20.97 10.66 19.22
N GLU A 244 -20.44 10.91 20.41
CA GLU A 244 -19.05 11.35 20.63
C GLU A 244 -17.98 10.34 20.18
N ARG A 245 -18.32 9.07 19.99
CA ARG A 245 -17.39 8.07 19.46
C ARG A 245 -16.87 8.45 18.07
N PHE A 246 -17.72 9.12 17.28
CA PHE A 246 -17.43 9.51 15.89
C PHE A 246 -17.08 10.99 15.76
N LYS A 247 -16.54 11.61 16.82
CA LYS A 247 -16.05 12.98 16.80
C LYS A 247 -15.05 13.19 15.66
N PRO A 248 -15.25 14.21 14.79
CA PRO A 248 -14.29 14.55 13.75
C PRO A 248 -12.90 14.78 14.31
N GLY A 249 -11.90 14.18 13.64
CA GLY A 249 -10.51 14.18 14.10
C GLY A 249 -10.10 13.00 14.98
N ASN A 250 -11.04 12.21 15.52
CA ASN A 250 -10.71 10.90 16.09
C ASN A 250 -10.08 10.00 15.04
N LEU A 251 -9.38 8.96 15.46
CA LEU A 251 -8.60 8.10 14.57
C LEU A 251 -9.26 6.74 14.35
N ILE A 252 -9.49 6.38 13.11
CA ILE A 252 -9.85 5.01 12.70
C ILE A 252 -8.55 4.27 12.41
N ILE A 253 -8.31 3.18 13.13
CA ILE A 253 -7.04 2.44 13.10
C ILE A 253 -7.32 0.96 12.85
N MET A 254 -6.45 0.29 12.10
CA MET A 254 -6.50 -1.14 11.88
C MET A 254 -5.29 -1.85 12.49
N PRO A 255 -5.36 -2.32 13.74
CA PRO A 255 -4.46 -3.34 14.25
C PRO A 255 -4.71 -4.65 13.52
N ARG A 256 -3.96 -4.88 12.43
CA ARG A 256 -4.18 -5.99 11.50
C ARG A 256 -4.18 -7.35 12.20
N ASN A 257 -3.25 -7.53 13.14
CA ASN A 257 -3.11 -8.80 13.83
C ASN A 257 -4.21 -9.05 14.87
N TRP A 258 -4.95 -8.04 15.27
CA TRP A 258 -6.15 -8.19 16.11
C TRP A 258 -7.41 -8.52 15.31
N TRP A 259 -7.39 -8.32 13.99
CA TRP A 259 -8.57 -8.45 13.13
C TRP A 259 -9.72 -7.53 13.56
N THR A 260 -9.38 -6.37 14.03
CA THR A 260 -10.29 -5.43 14.67
C THR A 260 -10.04 -4.03 14.11
N VAL A 261 -11.09 -3.33 13.73
CA VAL A 261 -11.05 -1.88 13.51
C VAL A 261 -11.33 -1.22 14.84
N ILE A 262 -10.53 -0.22 15.20
CA ILE A 262 -10.74 0.58 16.42
C ILE A 262 -10.91 2.06 16.08
N ILE A 263 -11.65 2.79 16.91
CA ILE A 263 -11.63 4.24 16.92
C ILE A 263 -11.05 4.72 18.24
N VAL A 264 -10.06 5.62 18.11
CA VAL A 264 -9.37 6.24 19.26
C VAL A 264 -9.82 7.69 19.36
N ASP A 265 -10.34 8.07 20.51
CA ASP A 265 -10.61 9.46 20.83
C ASP A 265 -9.30 10.21 21.10
N ARG A 266 -9.06 11.26 20.32
CA ARG A 266 -7.79 11.99 20.36
C ARG A 266 -7.53 12.73 21.66
N ASP A 267 -8.58 13.20 22.32
CA ASP A 267 -8.45 13.99 23.55
C ASP A 267 -8.15 13.09 24.75
N SER A 268 -8.91 12.01 24.91
CA SER A 268 -8.75 11.05 26.00
C SER A 268 -7.71 9.99 25.76
N LYS A 269 -7.26 9.82 24.52
CA LYS A 269 -6.35 8.75 24.07
C LYS A 269 -6.88 7.32 24.30
N LYS A 270 -8.21 7.17 24.43
CA LYS A 270 -8.87 5.89 24.68
C LYS A 270 -9.49 5.29 23.42
N ILE A 271 -9.50 3.97 23.33
CA ILE A 271 -10.31 3.25 22.37
C ILE A 271 -11.77 3.43 22.78
N VAL A 272 -12.58 4.03 21.90
CA VAL A 272 -13.99 4.36 22.15
C VAL A 272 -14.97 3.55 21.32
N TRP A 273 -14.46 2.81 20.32
CA TRP A 273 -15.27 1.95 19.47
C TRP A 273 -14.40 0.84 18.87
N GLU A 274 -15.00 -0.35 18.69
CA GLU A 274 -14.35 -1.51 18.11
C GLU A 274 -15.31 -2.28 17.19
N TYR A 275 -14.77 -2.81 16.08
CA TYR A 275 -15.52 -3.66 15.16
C TYR A 275 -14.66 -4.81 14.66
N GLN A 276 -15.20 -6.03 14.79
CA GLN A 276 -14.57 -7.26 14.31
C GLN A 276 -15.41 -7.95 13.23
N GLY A 277 -16.69 -7.60 13.16
CA GLY A 277 -17.65 -8.17 12.22
C GLY A 277 -17.98 -9.65 12.47
N ASP A 278 -18.89 -10.15 11.70
CA ASP A 278 -19.36 -11.54 11.72
C ASP A 278 -19.41 -12.16 10.31
N TYR A 279 -19.29 -11.35 9.25
CA TYR A 279 -19.37 -11.82 7.88
C TYR A 279 -18.32 -12.90 7.62
N ARG A 280 -18.79 -14.10 7.25
CA ARG A 280 -17.94 -15.27 7.02
C ARG A 280 -16.94 -15.57 8.16
N GLY A 281 -17.29 -15.22 9.40
CA GLY A 281 -16.44 -15.42 10.59
C GLY A 281 -15.67 -14.18 11.06
N GLY A 282 -15.92 -13.03 10.46
CA GLY A 282 -15.35 -11.74 10.81
C GLY A 282 -14.11 -11.37 10.02
N ILE A 283 -13.67 -10.12 10.18
CA ILE A 283 -12.50 -9.57 9.48
C ILE A 283 -11.27 -10.46 9.67
N SER A 284 -10.51 -10.68 8.59
CA SER A 284 -9.27 -11.45 8.62
C SER A 284 -8.13 -10.72 7.89
N GLY A 285 -7.28 -10.02 8.66
CA GLY A 285 -6.12 -9.31 8.13
C GLY A 285 -6.47 -8.03 7.38
N GLY A 286 -7.55 -7.34 7.78
CA GLY A 286 -8.09 -6.17 7.09
C GLY A 286 -7.12 -5.01 6.89
N HIS A 287 -7.46 -4.13 5.94
CA HIS A 287 -6.71 -2.92 5.58
C HIS A 287 -7.63 -1.73 5.35
N GLU A 288 -7.07 -0.54 5.49
CA GLU A 288 -7.62 0.75 5.07
C GLU A 288 -9.08 1.06 5.52
N PRO A 289 -9.50 0.70 6.77
CA PRO A 289 -10.82 1.13 7.22
C PRO A 289 -10.88 2.67 7.25
N HIS A 290 -11.96 3.22 6.69
CA HIS A 290 -12.22 4.65 6.75
C HIS A 290 -13.71 4.93 6.72
N MET A 291 -14.12 6.06 7.32
CA MET A 291 -15.49 6.53 7.25
C MET A 291 -15.72 7.26 5.93
N ILE A 292 -16.81 6.94 5.26
CA ILE A 292 -17.24 7.62 4.03
C ILE A 292 -17.57 9.07 4.38
N GLN A 293 -16.97 10.00 3.65
CA GLN A 293 -17.08 11.43 3.88
C GLN A 293 -18.51 11.94 3.67
N LYS A 294 -18.83 13.00 4.37
CA LYS A 294 -20.10 13.73 4.22
C LYS A 294 -20.31 14.16 2.77
N GLY A 295 -21.52 13.99 2.28
CA GLY A 295 -21.91 14.29 0.90
C GLY A 295 -21.67 13.15 -0.11
N LEU A 296 -20.97 12.09 0.26
CA LEU A 296 -20.82 10.90 -0.58
C LEU A 296 -21.91 9.85 -0.28
N PRO A 297 -22.32 9.04 -1.26
CA PRO A 297 -23.23 7.92 -1.02
C PRO A 297 -22.70 6.96 0.04
N GLY A 298 -23.52 6.69 1.06
CA GLY A 298 -23.12 5.92 2.25
C GLY A 298 -22.42 6.75 3.34
N GLU A 299 -22.48 8.09 3.29
CA GLU A 299 -21.82 8.96 4.26
C GLU A 299 -22.02 8.50 5.72
N GLY A 300 -20.93 8.53 6.49
CA GLY A 300 -20.89 8.09 7.88
C GLY A 300 -20.79 6.58 8.09
N ASN A 301 -20.97 5.75 7.06
CA ASN A 301 -20.63 4.34 7.12
C ASN A 301 -19.12 4.13 7.04
N ILE A 302 -18.62 2.99 7.53
CA ILE A 302 -17.20 2.64 7.46
C ILE A 302 -16.99 1.60 6.38
N LEU A 303 -16.10 1.89 5.42
CA LEU A 303 -15.59 0.91 4.46
C LEU A 303 -14.39 0.18 5.05
N ILE A 304 -14.28 -1.13 4.76
CA ILE A 304 -13.21 -2.00 5.24
C ILE A 304 -12.80 -2.94 4.11
N PHE A 305 -11.52 -3.00 3.79
CA PHE A 305 -10.95 -4.04 2.93
C PHE A 305 -10.62 -5.26 3.80
N ASP A 306 -11.42 -6.31 3.72
CA ASP A 306 -11.15 -7.59 4.38
C ASP A 306 -10.34 -8.50 3.45
N ASN A 307 -9.08 -8.75 3.78
CA ASN A 307 -8.20 -9.58 2.94
C ASN A 307 -8.57 -11.06 2.93
N GLY A 308 -9.37 -11.52 3.89
CA GLY A 308 -9.72 -12.95 4.02
C GLY A 308 -8.52 -13.87 4.31
N PHE A 309 -7.42 -13.29 4.79
CA PHE A 309 -6.07 -13.85 4.81
C PHE A 309 -5.95 -15.27 5.41
N GLN A 310 -6.68 -15.55 6.48
CA GLN A 310 -6.55 -16.85 7.16
C GLN A 310 -7.76 -17.74 7.04
N VAL A 311 -8.95 -17.14 7.05
CA VAL A 311 -10.22 -17.88 7.08
C VAL A 311 -10.68 -18.19 5.66
N HIS A 312 -10.48 -17.28 4.73
CA HIS A 312 -10.96 -17.37 3.34
C HIS A 312 -9.79 -17.28 2.35
N ARG A 313 -8.87 -18.24 2.41
CA ARG A 313 -7.71 -18.27 1.51
C ARG A 313 -8.13 -18.21 0.05
N GLY A 314 -7.74 -17.09 -0.63
CA GLY A 314 -8.03 -16.86 -2.02
C GLY A 314 -9.31 -16.05 -2.28
N GLU A 315 -9.89 -15.41 -1.26
CA GLU A 315 -11.06 -14.53 -1.38
C GLU A 315 -10.88 -13.30 -0.47
N SER A 316 -11.11 -12.09 -1.01
CA SER A 316 -11.15 -10.83 -0.26
C SER A 316 -12.53 -10.21 -0.40
N PHE A 317 -12.85 -9.26 0.48
CA PHE A 317 -14.15 -8.62 0.54
C PHE A 317 -14.01 -7.12 0.77
N ILE A 318 -14.94 -6.32 0.23
CA ILE A 318 -15.14 -4.95 0.69
C ILE A 318 -16.43 -4.92 1.49
N LEU A 319 -16.33 -4.43 2.71
CA LEU A 319 -17.47 -4.31 3.61
C LEU A 319 -17.80 -2.84 3.83
N GLU A 320 -19.07 -2.49 3.71
CA GLU A 320 -19.61 -1.20 4.19
C GLU A 320 -20.49 -1.48 5.40
N ILE A 321 -20.18 -0.86 6.53
CA ILE A 321 -20.90 -1.07 7.78
C ILE A 321 -21.44 0.23 8.35
N ASN A 322 -22.59 0.15 8.96
CA ASN A 322 -23.11 1.20 9.81
C ASN A 322 -22.41 1.14 11.18
N PRO A 323 -21.65 2.15 11.59
CA PRO A 323 -20.83 2.06 12.80
C PRO A 323 -21.65 2.13 14.11
N VAL A 324 -22.92 2.53 14.05
CA VAL A 324 -23.80 2.60 15.21
C VAL A 324 -24.56 1.30 15.43
N SER A 325 -25.21 0.76 14.38
CA SER A 325 -25.95 -0.50 14.46
C SER A 325 -25.04 -1.73 14.34
N LEU A 326 -23.82 -1.55 13.81
CA LEU A 326 -22.85 -2.59 13.45
C LEU A 326 -23.36 -3.53 12.33
N GLU A 327 -24.44 -3.16 11.66
CA GLU A 327 -25.00 -3.88 10.53
C GLU A 327 -24.20 -3.61 9.27
N ARG A 328 -24.11 -4.62 8.43
CA ARG A 328 -23.47 -4.52 7.11
C ARG A 328 -24.50 -3.99 6.11
N GLU A 329 -24.20 -2.81 5.53
CA GLU A 329 -25.06 -2.14 4.56
C GLU A 329 -24.81 -2.63 3.13
N TRP A 330 -23.55 -2.93 2.80
CA TRP A 330 -23.17 -3.42 1.49
C TRP A 330 -21.91 -4.30 1.59
N THR A 331 -21.75 -5.21 0.62
CA THR A 331 -20.58 -6.10 0.53
C THR A 331 -20.26 -6.37 -0.92
N TYR A 332 -19.01 -6.20 -1.32
CA TYR A 332 -18.48 -6.74 -2.57
C TYR A 332 -17.82 -8.09 -2.30
N ASP A 333 -18.43 -9.15 -2.84
CA ASP A 333 -17.98 -10.54 -2.68
C ASP A 333 -18.21 -11.32 -3.98
N VAL A 334 -17.15 -11.49 -4.73
CA VAL A 334 -17.14 -12.25 -6.00
C VAL A 334 -16.31 -13.53 -5.90
N GLY A 335 -16.10 -14.00 -4.68
CA GLY A 335 -15.32 -15.20 -4.39
C GLY A 335 -13.88 -15.05 -4.89
N LYS A 336 -13.35 -16.12 -5.48
CA LYS A 336 -11.95 -16.19 -5.94
C LYS A 336 -11.57 -15.24 -7.08
N GLN A 337 -12.51 -14.47 -7.60
CA GLN A 337 -12.24 -13.47 -8.66
C GLN A 337 -11.64 -12.18 -8.08
N PHE A 338 -11.64 -12.03 -6.76
CA PHE A 338 -11.08 -10.90 -6.04
C PHE A 338 -10.27 -11.39 -4.84
N PHE A 339 -8.94 -11.21 -4.90
CA PHE A 339 -8.07 -11.61 -3.80
C PHE A 339 -6.79 -10.80 -3.72
N SER A 340 -6.64 -10.00 -2.69
CA SER A 340 -5.37 -9.41 -2.27
C SER A 340 -4.98 -9.98 -0.90
N ARG A 341 -3.95 -10.81 -0.89
CA ARG A 341 -3.49 -11.49 0.35
C ARG A 341 -3.07 -10.51 1.44
N THR A 342 -2.46 -9.41 1.03
CA THR A 342 -1.96 -8.33 1.88
C THR A 342 -2.18 -7.01 1.19
N ARG A 343 -2.14 -5.90 1.93
CA ARG A 343 -2.39 -4.57 1.38
C ARG A 343 -3.81 -4.47 0.79
N GLY A 344 -4.05 -3.54 -0.09
CA GLY A 344 -5.34 -3.26 -0.68
C GLY A 344 -5.99 -2.03 -0.07
N SER A 345 -6.76 -1.33 -0.89
CA SER A 345 -7.54 -0.16 -0.49
C SER A 345 -8.83 -0.08 -1.27
N MET A 346 -9.75 0.73 -0.79
CA MET A 346 -10.95 1.11 -1.50
C MET A 346 -11.26 2.58 -1.25
N GLN A 347 -12.02 3.18 -2.16
CA GLN A 347 -12.41 4.58 -2.08
C GLN A 347 -13.83 4.74 -2.62
N ARG A 348 -14.74 5.31 -1.82
CA ARG A 348 -16.04 5.73 -2.32
C ARG A 348 -15.87 6.98 -3.15
N LEU A 349 -16.33 6.94 -4.41
CA LEU A 349 -16.24 8.03 -5.37
C LEU A 349 -17.51 8.92 -5.36
N PRO A 350 -17.42 10.17 -5.83
CA PRO A 350 -18.55 11.11 -5.82
C PRO A 350 -19.79 10.65 -6.59
N ASN A 351 -19.60 9.84 -7.65
CA ASN A 351 -20.72 9.25 -8.42
C ASN A 351 -21.37 8.03 -7.74
N GLY A 352 -20.90 7.63 -6.55
CA GLY A 352 -21.39 6.46 -5.81
C GLY A 352 -20.66 5.16 -6.07
N ASN A 353 -19.80 5.12 -7.09
CA ASN A 353 -18.97 3.97 -7.37
C ASN A 353 -17.91 3.76 -6.28
N THR A 354 -17.31 2.59 -6.27
CA THR A 354 -16.19 2.28 -5.39
C THR A 354 -14.97 1.88 -6.21
N LEU A 355 -13.88 2.65 -6.07
CA LEU A 355 -12.57 2.26 -6.58
C LEU A 355 -11.97 1.23 -5.64
N ILE A 356 -11.38 0.17 -6.18
CA ILE A 356 -10.74 -0.92 -5.41
C ILE A 356 -9.34 -1.14 -5.95
N SER A 357 -8.35 -1.14 -5.07
CA SER A 357 -6.97 -1.48 -5.39
C SER A 357 -6.67 -2.90 -4.88
N GLU A 358 -6.58 -3.84 -5.82
CA GLU A 358 -6.19 -5.23 -5.57
C GLU A 358 -4.67 -5.36 -5.69
N ASP A 359 -3.98 -4.91 -4.64
CA ASP A 359 -2.57 -4.56 -4.67
C ASP A 359 -1.64 -5.70 -5.12
N ASN A 360 -1.88 -6.93 -4.65
CA ASN A 360 -1.00 -8.06 -4.97
C ASN A 360 -1.06 -8.53 -6.42
N THR A 361 -2.05 -8.08 -7.17
CA THR A 361 -2.18 -8.40 -8.61
C THR A 361 -1.85 -7.20 -9.51
N GLY A 362 -1.61 -6.02 -8.91
CA GLY A 362 -1.44 -4.76 -9.64
C GLY A 362 -2.71 -4.29 -10.33
N ARG A 363 -3.87 -4.83 -9.94
CA ARG A 363 -5.17 -4.49 -10.51
C ARG A 363 -5.84 -3.38 -9.72
N VAL A 364 -6.30 -2.34 -10.41
CA VAL A 364 -7.15 -1.29 -9.84
C VAL A 364 -8.42 -1.22 -10.66
N PHE A 365 -9.57 -1.28 -10.02
CA PHE A 365 -10.84 -1.28 -10.74
C PHE A 365 -11.92 -0.50 -9.99
N GLU A 366 -12.87 0.03 -10.75
CA GLU A 366 -14.01 0.79 -10.27
C GLU A 366 -15.29 0.00 -10.53
N ILE A 367 -16.12 -0.14 -9.51
CA ILE A 367 -17.41 -0.82 -9.59
C ILE A 367 -18.55 0.14 -9.26
N THR A 368 -19.69 -0.07 -9.91
CA THR A 368 -20.95 0.59 -9.54
C THR A 368 -21.52 0.02 -8.23
N PRO A 369 -22.53 0.66 -7.61
CA PRO A 369 -23.26 0.07 -6.48
C PRO A 369 -23.87 -1.30 -6.78
N ASP A 370 -24.17 -1.59 -8.06
CA ASP A 370 -24.69 -2.88 -8.54
C ASP A 370 -23.55 -3.87 -8.91
N GLU A 371 -22.31 -3.58 -8.51
CA GLU A 371 -21.11 -4.41 -8.68
C GLU A 371 -20.65 -4.60 -10.14
N GLU A 372 -21.12 -3.77 -11.09
CA GLU A 372 -20.61 -3.77 -12.46
C GLU A 372 -19.23 -3.11 -12.51
N ILE A 373 -18.23 -3.77 -13.10
CA ILE A 373 -16.91 -3.17 -13.32
C ILE A 373 -17.02 -2.20 -14.50
N VAL A 374 -16.78 -0.92 -14.24
CA VAL A 374 -16.89 0.16 -15.24
C VAL A 374 -15.55 0.76 -15.65
N TRP A 375 -14.52 0.51 -14.88
CA TRP A 375 -13.14 0.84 -15.22
C TRP A 375 -12.20 -0.19 -14.61
N GLU A 376 -11.19 -0.62 -15.33
CA GLU A 376 -10.18 -1.55 -14.85
C GLU A 376 -8.83 -1.25 -15.49
N TYR A 377 -7.80 -1.11 -14.64
CA TYR A 377 -6.41 -1.01 -15.03
C TYR A 377 -5.61 -2.18 -14.44
N LYS A 378 -4.75 -2.78 -15.25
CA LYS A 378 -3.82 -3.84 -14.84
C LYS A 378 -2.39 -3.37 -15.07
N GLY A 379 -1.68 -3.14 -13.97
CA GLY A 379 -0.23 -2.94 -14.00
C GLY A 379 0.52 -4.24 -14.20
N GLU A 380 1.77 -4.15 -14.61
CA GLU A 380 2.64 -5.32 -14.75
C GLU A 380 3.17 -5.85 -13.43
N LEU A 381 3.28 -4.96 -12.44
CA LEU A 381 3.76 -5.25 -11.10
C LEU A 381 2.66 -4.96 -10.08
N GLU A 382 2.87 -5.44 -8.86
CA GLU A 382 2.03 -5.13 -7.72
C GLU A 382 1.96 -3.61 -7.49
N THR A 383 0.91 -3.16 -6.81
CA THR A 383 0.75 -1.75 -6.39
C THR A 383 0.68 -1.64 -4.87
N SER A 384 0.57 -0.42 -4.37
CA SER A 384 0.33 -0.14 -2.97
C SER A 384 -0.71 0.97 -2.82
N ARG A 385 -1.98 0.57 -2.69
CA ARG A 385 -3.09 1.46 -2.36
C ARG A 385 -3.25 2.61 -3.35
N ALA A 386 -3.53 2.26 -4.61
CA ALA A 386 -3.88 3.22 -5.63
C ALA A 386 -5.15 4.02 -5.24
N GLY A 387 -5.22 5.28 -5.65
CA GLY A 387 -6.35 6.17 -5.33
C GLY A 387 -6.70 7.11 -6.47
N ARG A 388 -8.00 7.45 -6.58
CA ARG A 388 -8.53 8.38 -7.57
C ARG A 388 -8.55 9.81 -7.04
N TYR A 389 -8.13 10.75 -7.85
CA TYR A 389 -8.09 12.19 -7.59
C TYR A 389 -8.85 12.96 -8.67
N ASP A 390 -9.55 14.00 -8.27
CA ASP A 390 -10.27 14.87 -9.19
C ASP A 390 -9.30 15.68 -10.04
N TYR A 391 -9.73 16.11 -11.22
CA TYR A 391 -8.89 16.95 -12.08
C TYR A 391 -8.57 18.32 -11.45
N ASP A 392 -9.41 18.82 -10.54
CA ASP A 392 -9.19 20.07 -9.82
C ASP A 392 -8.50 19.90 -8.46
N TYR A 393 -8.08 18.66 -8.12
CA TYR A 393 -7.44 18.36 -6.85
C TYR A 393 -6.12 19.12 -6.64
N CYS A 394 -5.36 19.34 -7.71
CA CYS A 394 -4.11 20.07 -7.66
C CYS A 394 -3.95 20.99 -8.90
N PRO A 395 -3.14 22.08 -8.82
CA PRO A 395 -2.93 22.98 -9.96
C PRO A 395 -2.43 22.26 -11.22
N GLN A 396 -1.52 21.31 -11.08
CA GLN A 396 -0.97 20.52 -12.18
C GLN A 396 -2.01 19.53 -12.73
N CYS A 397 -2.89 19.03 -11.87
CA CYS A 397 -3.95 18.10 -12.26
C CYS A 397 -4.93 18.74 -13.26
N LEU A 398 -5.23 20.05 -13.10
CA LEU A 398 -6.10 20.82 -14.00
C LEU A 398 -5.67 20.78 -15.47
N ALA A 399 -4.37 20.64 -15.74
CA ALA A 399 -3.86 20.57 -17.10
C ALA A 399 -4.32 19.31 -17.87
N PHE A 400 -4.92 18.34 -17.19
CA PHE A 400 -5.38 17.07 -17.74
C PHE A 400 -6.90 16.93 -17.76
N ALA A 401 -7.62 17.96 -17.31
CA ALA A 401 -9.08 18.04 -17.48
C ALA A 401 -9.38 18.29 -18.98
N GLU A 402 -9.85 17.27 -19.68
CA GLU A 402 -10.27 17.36 -21.09
C GLU A 402 -11.73 17.82 -21.19
#